data_49b3a29009a2bfdce94c5dda526c415f
#
_entry.id   49b3a29009a2bfdce94c5dda526c415f
#
_cell.length_a   1.000
_cell.length_b   1.000
_cell.length_c   1.000
_cell.angle_alpha   90.00
_cell.angle_beta   90.00
_cell.angle_gamma   90.00
#
_symmetry.space_group_name_H-M   'P 1'
#
loop_
_entity.id
_entity.type
_entity.pdbx_description
1 polymer ?
#
loop_
_entity_poly.entity_id
_entity_poly.type
_entity_poly.pdbx_seq_one_letter_code
_entity_poly.pdbx_strand_id
1 'polypeptide(L)'
;MKKSTFFKSASLALACAAATAAFSGCGSKNYAENNTAFFIGASGPLTGSAASYGIAVQRGAELAVEEINAKNEDGMRFTFEIKDDKASAADVPTNFAALYEKGMQLSLGAVTSGACLSFKGLAAEKNLFTLCPSATADDVTKDADTVFQMCFSDSNQGTVAAQQYFNTDAVPAGTKLGILYCSNDAYSKGIYDTFKAALDTSKFSEVSETSFRNDASGNPPTDMNSQVETLKNCSYFFMPVYYTPAVTFMLAAKGKIASDAVYFGCDGFDGIDTSVKDFDIHTVTQRVSMLSHFFSGSSDEKVQSFVTAYKNKYGSTPIQFAASAYDSVYAMYEAVKTARAEGKEISYTTAADELGRTLSEIFRSETFTFSGVTTAG
;
A
#
# COMPACT_ATOMS: atom_id res chain seq x y z
N MET A 1 -60.94 -56.54 38.67
CA MET A 1 -60.77 -56.90 37.25
C MET A 1 -59.64 -56.06 36.64
N LYS A 2 -58.65 -56.72 36.13
CA LYS A 2 -57.75 -56.33 35.03
C LYS A 2 -56.82 -55.17 35.27
N LYS A 3 -55.49 -55.43 35.45
CA LYS A 3 -54.36 -55.65 34.55
C LYS A 3 -53.62 -54.31 34.27
N SER A 4 -52.42 -54.15 34.87
CA SER A 4 -51.14 -54.27 34.22
C SER A 4 -50.88 -53.14 33.22
N THR A 5 -49.85 -52.37 33.44
CA THR A 5 -48.59 -52.66 32.81
C THR A 5 -47.45 -51.77 33.36
N PHE A 6 -46.43 -52.42 33.86
CA PHE A 6 -45.07 -51.91 34.08
C PHE A 6 -44.38 -51.70 32.74
N PHE A 7 -43.36 -50.95 32.74
CA PHE A 7 -42.33 -50.61 31.72
C PHE A 7 -42.50 -49.21 31.09
N LYS A 8 -41.65 -48.25 31.35
CA LYS A 8 -40.27 -48.10 30.91
C LYS A 8 -39.72 -46.77 31.48
N SER A 9 -38.88 -46.84 32.45
CA SER A 9 -38.06 -45.72 32.90
C SER A 9 -36.64 -46.27 33.04
N ALA A 10 -35.94 -46.38 31.94
CA ALA A 10 -34.52 -46.63 31.93
C ALA A 10 -34.01 -46.45 30.48
N SER A 11 -33.84 -45.25 30.01
CA SER A 11 -33.06 -44.92 28.81
C SER A 11 -33.02 -43.40 28.56
N LEU A 12 -32.64 -42.61 29.56
CA LEU A 12 -32.36 -41.18 29.33
C LEU A 12 -31.20 -40.67 30.20
N ALA A 13 -30.18 -41.47 30.37
CA ALA A 13 -28.97 -41.06 31.14
C ALA A 13 -27.66 -41.40 30.42
N LEU A 14 -27.65 -41.57 29.07
CA LEU A 14 -26.43 -41.87 28.34
C LEU A 14 -26.26 -41.05 27.05
N ALA A 15 -26.88 -39.88 26.94
CA ALA A 15 -26.77 -38.99 25.79
C ALA A 15 -26.16 -37.60 26.12
N CYS A 16 -25.72 -37.34 27.35
CA CYS A 16 -25.14 -36.04 27.73
C CYS A 16 -23.62 -36.07 27.98
N ALA A 17 -22.95 -37.22 27.75
CA ALA A 17 -21.49 -37.31 28.00
C ALA A 17 -20.65 -37.33 26.71
N ALA A 18 -21.23 -37.11 25.51
CA ALA A 18 -20.49 -37.11 24.24
C ALA A 18 -20.45 -35.74 23.53
N ALA A 19 -20.96 -34.65 24.17
CA ALA A 19 -21.00 -33.33 23.55
C ALA A 19 -20.02 -32.30 24.14
N THR A 20 -19.11 -32.70 25.03
CA THR A 20 -18.12 -31.79 25.64
C THR A 20 -16.64 -32.05 25.18
N ALA A 21 -16.43 -32.82 24.13
CA ALA A 21 -15.09 -33.10 23.63
C ALA A 21 -14.82 -32.52 22.22
N ALA A 22 -15.64 -31.57 21.73
CA ALA A 22 -15.50 -31.01 20.39
C ALA A 22 -15.23 -29.49 20.35
N PHE A 23 -14.87 -28.87 21.48
CA PHE A 23 -14.42 -27.48 21.51
C PHE A 23 -13.01 -27.34 22.09
N SER A 24 -12.10 -28.21 21.68
CA SER A 24 -10.68 -28.07 21.98
C SER A 24 -9.92 -28.03 20.66
N GLY A 25 -9.58 -26.82 20.21
CA GLY A 25 -8.52 -26.60 19.26
C GLY A 25 -8.89 -26.59 17.79
N CYS A 26 -9.68 -25.60 17.36
CA CYS A 26 -9.46 -25.01 16.05
C CYS A 26 -8.48 -23.84 16.22
N GLY A 27 -7.24 -24.10 16.60
CA GLY A 27 -6.14 -23.29 16.17
C GLY A 27 -5.98 -23.58 14.67
N SER A 28 -6.46 -22.69 13.81
CA SER A 28 -6.20 -22.79 12.37
C SER A 28 -4.68 -22.81 12.18
N LYS A 29 -4.16 -23.94 11.75
CA LYS A 29 -2.74 -24.04 11.39
C LYS A 29 -2.57 -23.29 10.08
N ASN A 30 -2.00 -22.10 10.15
CA ASN A 30 -1.69 -21.28 8.98
C ASN A 30 -0.36 -21.77 8.38
N TYR A 31 -0.43 -22.81 7.57
CA TYR A 31 0.69 -23.32 6.80
C TYR A 31 0.42 -23.10 5.32
N ALA A 32 1.46 -22.78 4.55
CA ALA A 32 1.36 -22.80 3.10
C ALA A 32 0.80 -24.15 2.63
N GLU A 33 -0.10 -24.13 1.66
CA GLU A 33 -0.86 -25.31 1.20
C GLU A 33 0.01 -26.53 0.86
N ASN A 34 1.28 -26.33 0.47
CA ASN A 34 2.19 -27.39 0.06
C ASN A 34 3.51 -27.44 0.85
N ASN A 35 3.69 -26.59 1.86
CA ASN A 35 4.90 -26.55 2.71
C ASN A 35 6.23 -26.48 1.92
N THR A 36 6.23 -25.95 0.71
CA THR A 36 7.41 -25.89 -0.16
C THR A 36 7.90 -24.48 -0.44
N ALA A 37 7.21 -23.46 0.09
CA ALA A 37 7.52 -22.06 -0.08
C ALA A 37 6.90 -21.22 1.05
N PHE A 38 7.50 -20.08 1.38
CA PHE A 38 6.85 -19.06 2.19
C PHE A 38 5.76 -18.37 1.36
N PHE A 39 4.57 -18.23 1.92
CA PHE A 39 3.45 -17.60 1.22
C PHE A 39 3.28 -16.14 1.64
N ILE A 40 3.46 -15.24 0.66
CA ILE A 40 3.26 -13.81 0.79
C ILE A 40 1.88 -13.45 0.24
N GLY A 41 1.03 -12.84 1.04
CA GLY A 41 -0.28 -12.35 0.62
C GLY A 41 -0.36 -10.83 0.58
N ALA A 42 -1.26 -10.32 -0.25
CA ALA A 42 -1.57 -8.89 -0.33
C ALA A 42 -3.04 -8.64 -0.66
N SER A 43 -3.53 -7.47 -0.31
CA SER A 43 -4.79 -6.90 -0.82
C SER A 43 -4.48 -5.61 -1.58
N GLY A 44 -5.11 -5.38 -2.72
CA GLY A 44 -4.84 -4.16 -3.46
C GLY A 44 -5.77 -3.97 -4.65
N PRO A 45 -5.92 -2.73 -5.15
CA PRO A 45 -6.80 -2.46 -6.26
C PRO A 45 -6.21 -3.04 -7.55
N LEU A 46 -6.78 -4.13 -8.04
CA LEU A 46 -6.48 -4.67 -9.36
C LEU A 46 -7.45 -4.14 -10.42
N THR A 47 -8.57 -3.55 -9.96
CA THR A 47 -9.57 -2.88 -10.77
C THR A 47 -9.97 -1.53 -10.14
N GLY A 48 -10.70 -0.68 -10.87
CA GLY A 48 -11.17 0.62 -10.37
C GLY A 48 -10.18 1.76 -10.56
N SER A 49 -10.45 2.88 -9.86
CA SER A 49 -9.78 4.17 -10.06
C SER A 49 -8.31 4.23 -9.59
N ALA A 50 -7.85 3.24 -8.83
CA ALA A 50 -6.48 3.13 -8.32
C ALA A 50 -5.78 1.84 -8.80
N ALA A 51 -6.31 1.19 -9.84
CA ALA A 51 -5.83 -0.12 -10.31
C ALA A 51 -4.34 -0.15 -10.68
N SER A 52 -3.82 0.96 -11.18
CA SER A 52 -2.41 1.08 -11.56
C SER A 52 -1.46 0.78 -10.41
N TYR A 53 -1.80 1.20 -9.20
CA TYR A 53 -0.97 0.96 -8.01
C TYR A 53 -0.94 -0.53 -7.63
N GLY A 54 -2.12 -1.17 -7.57
CA GLY A 54 -2.22 -2.59 -7.23
C GLY A 54 -1.54 -3.48 -8.26
N ILE A 55 -1.71 -3.18 -9.54
CA ILE A 55 -1.02 -3.89 -10.64
C ILE A 55 0.50 -3.70 -10.56
N ALA A 56 0.96 -2.50 -10.20
CA ALA A 56 2.39 -2.24 -10.02
C ALA A 56 2.97 -3.05 -8.85
N VAL A 57 2.29 -3.06 -7.70
CA VAL A 57 2.68 -3.88 -6.53
C VAL A 57 2.70 -5.37 -6.90
N GLN A 58 1.65 -5.86 -7.57
CA GLN A 58 1.58 -7.24 -8.05
C GLN A 58 2.80 -7.59 -8.89
N ARG A 59 3.08 -6.81 -9.92
CA ARG A 59 4.17 -7.08 -10.87
C ARG A 59 5.55 -6.99 -10.23
N GLY A 60 5.76 -6.02 -9.34
CA GLY A 60 7.03 -5.89 -8.61
C GLY A 60 7.28 -7.09 -7.71
N ALA A 61 6.28 -7.52 -6.94
CA ALA A 61 6.37 -8.68 -6.07
C ALA A 61 6.55 -10.00 -6.84
N GLU A 62 5.78 -10.20 -7.92
CA GLU A 62 5.92 -11.38 -8.78
C GLU A 62 7.31 -11.48 -9.41
N LEU A 63 7.87 -10.36 -9.86
CA LEU A 63 9.22 -10.33 -10.44
C LEU A 63 10.27 -10.74 -9.39
N ALA A 64 10.22 -10.18 -8.18
CA ALA A 64 11.13 -10.52 -7.10
C ALA A 64 11.02 -12.00 -6.70
N VAL A 65 9.80 -12.51 -6.54
CA VAL A 65 9.55 -13.93 -6.22
C VAL A 65 10.13 -14.86 -7.29
N GLU A 66 9.92 -14.55 -8.56
CA GLU A 66 10.48 -15.33 -9.67
C GLU A 66 12.01 -15.33 -9.68
N GLU A 67 12.64 -14.16 -9.48
CA GLU A 67 14.11 -14.06 -9.45
C GLU A 67 14.71 -14.81 -8.27
N ILE A 68 14.15 -14.68 -7.06
CA ILE A 68 14.61 -15.41 -5.87
C ILE A 68 14.47 -16.91 -6.10
N ASN A 69 13.31 -17.35 -6.59
CA ASN A 69 13.06 -18.77 -6.84
C ASN A 69 13.93 -19.35 -7.94
N ALA A 70 14.29 -18.57 -8.96
CA ALA A 70 15.18 -18.99 -10.05
C ALA A 70 16.62 -19.12 -9.59
N LYS A 71 17.11 -18.20 -8.77
CA LYS A 71 18.46 -18.25 -8.18
C LYS A 71 18.58 -19.40 -7.19
N ASN A 72 17.59 -19.57 -6.32
CA ASN A 72 17.50 -20.63 -5.31
C ASN A 72 18.80 -20.86 -4.51
N GLU A 73 19.57 -19.78 -4.27
CA GLU A 73 20.91 -19.83 -3.68
C GLU A 73 20.92 -20.46 -2.29
N ASP A 74 19.90 -20.15 -1.47
CA ASP A 74 19.78 -20.60 -0.07
C ASP A 74 18.69 -21.66 0.10
N GLY A 75 18.21 -22.27 -0.99
CA GLY A 75 17.10 -23.23 -0.96
C GLY A 75 15.76 -22.64 -0.51
N MET A 76 15.66 -21.31 -0.45
CA MET A 76 14.42 -20.62 -0.07
C MET A 76 13.54 -20.34 -1.28
N ARG A 77 12.25 -20.58 -1.10
CA ARG A 77 11.22 -20.30 -2.11
C ARG A 77 10.10 -19.48 -1.52
N PHE A 78 9.51 -18.65 -2.37
CA PHE A 78 8.37 -17.83 -2.05
C PHE A 78 7.25 -18.03 -3.06
N THR A 79 6.02 -17.86 -2.63
CA THR A 79 4.84 -17.70 -3.49
C THR A 79 4.15 -16.40 -3.12
N PHE A 80 3.45 -15.80 -4.09
CA PHE A 80 2.76 -14.54 -3.89
C PHE A 80 1.35 -14.60 -4.47
N GLU A 81 0.39 -14.02 -3.74
CA GLU A 81 -0.98 -13.81 -4.21
C GLU A 81 -1.50 -12.46 -3.72
N ILE A 82 -2.14 -11.71 -4.61
CA ILE A 82 -2.84 -10.47 -4.28
C ILE A 82 -4.32 -10.61 -4.63
N LYS A 83 -5.21 -10.10 -3.76
CA LYS A 83 -6.65 -10.07 -3.99
C LYS A 83 -7.13 -8.64 -4.23
N ASP A 84 -8.05 -8.48 -5.19
CA ASP A 84 -8.63 -7.19 -5.55
C ASP A 84 -9.51 -6.65 -4.42
N ASP A 85 -9.17 -5.45 -3.91
CA ASP A 85 -9.98 -4.70 -2.95
C ASP A 85 -10.59 -3.43 -3.54
N LYS A 86 -10.28 -3.10 -4.78
CA LYS A 86 -10.77 -1.91 -5.50
C LYS A 86 -10.47 -0.59 -4.76
N ALA A 87 -9.44 -0.56 -3.93
CA ALA A 87 -9.12 0.50 -2.96
C ALA A 87 -10.20 0.69 -1.85
N SER A 88 -11.00 -0.33 -1.59
CA SER A 88 -12.08 -0.33 -0.59
C SER A 88 -11.63 -1.00 0.71
N ALA A 89 -11.63 -0.24 1.81
CA ALA A 89 -11.35 -0.78 3.13
C ALA A 89 -12.36 -1.87 3.56
N ALA A 90 -13.58 -1.84 3.00
CA ALA A 90 -14.64 -2.81 3.32
C ALA A 90 -14.38 -4.21 2.71
N ASP A 91 -13.64 -4.30 1.59
CA ASP A 91 -13.33 -5.58 0.94
C ASP A 91 -12.11 -6.28 1.59
N VAL A 92 -11.29 -5.54 2.34
CA VAL A 92 -10.04 -6.03 2.95
C VAL A 92 -10.26 -7.20 3.91
N PRO A 93 -11.25 -7.20 4.84
CA PRO A 93 -11.42 -8.32 5.77
C PRO A 93 -11.69 -9.66 5.07
N THR A 94 -12.46 -9.64 3.98
CA THR A 94 -12.74 -10.83 3.17
C THR A 94 -11.48 -11.34 2.47
N ASN A 95 -10.70 -10.43 1.88
CA ASN A 95 -9.44 -10.76 1.22
C ASN A 95 -8.41 -11.31 2.21
N PHE A 96 -8.28 -10.65 3.37
CA PHE A 96 -7.39 -11.10 4.44
C PHE A 96 -7.74 -12.52 4.91
N ALA A 97 -9.02 -12.77 5.24
CA ALA A 97 -9.46 -14.07 5.71
C ALA A 97 -9.15 -15.17 4.70
N ALA A 98 -9.45 -14.94 3.41
CA ALA A 98 -9.18 -15.92 2.36
C ALA A 98 -7.68 -16.21 2.16
N LEU A 99 -6.81 -15.19 2.26
CA LEU A 99 -5.36 -15.38 2.19
C LEU A 99 -4.82 -16.08 3.44
N TYR A 100 -5.32 -15.71 4.61
CA TYR A 100 -4.87 -16.28 5.88
C TYR A 100 -5.28 -17.76 6.03
N GLU A 101 -6.52 -18.10 5.64
CA GLU A 101 -6.99 -19.49 5.58
C GLU A 101 -6.18 -20.35 4.59
N LYS A 102 -5.70 -19.75 3.51
CA LYS A 102 -4.83 -20.39 2.52
C LYS A 102 -3.39 -20.59 3.03
N GLY A 103 -3.06 -20.06 4.19
CA GLY A 103 -1.75 -20.20 4.84
C GLY A 103 -0.78 -19.04 4.62
N MET A 104 -1.28 -17.82 4.45
CA MET A 104 -0.44 -16.62 4.38
C MET A 104 0.45 -16.49 5.63
N GLN A 105 1.76 -16.43 5.44
CA GLN A 105 2.77 -16.33 6.51
C GLN A 105 3.42 -14.94 6.57
N LEU A 106 3.48 -14.25 5.44
CA LEU A 106 4.05 -12.93 5.24
C LEU A 106 3.07 -12.07 4.43
N SER A 107 3.14 -10.76 4.55
CA SER A 107 2.24 -9.90 3.80
C SER A 107 2.87 -8.61 3.30
N LEU A 108 2.41 -8.14 2.13
CA LEU A 108 2.63 -6.78 1.65
C LEU A 108 1.51 -5.82 2.09
N GLY A 109 0.61 -6.24 3.00
CA GLY A 109 -0.49 -5.42 3.49
C GLY A 109 -1.55 -5.16 2.43
N ALA A 110 -2.11 -3.94 2.47
CA ALA A 110 -2.94 -3.42 1.40
C ALA A 110 -2.29 -2.19 0.77
N VAL A 111 -2.62 -1.94 -0.51
CA VAL A 111 -1.88 -1.00 -1.36
C VAL A 111 -2.23 0.46 -1.06
N THR A 112 -3.52 0.81 -0.89
CA THR A 112 -3.93 2.18 -0.56
C THR A 112 -4.00 2.39 0.95
N SER A 113 -3.72 3.60 1.43
CA SER A 113 -3.65 3.90 2.86
C SER A 113 -4.93 3.55 3.62
N GLY A 114 -6.11 3.92 3.09
CA GLY A 114 -7.40 3.59 3.71
C GLY A 114 -7.66 2.09 3.83
N ALA A 115 -7.34 1.31 2.80
CA ALA A 115 -7.42 -0.14 2.82
C ALA A 115 -6.39 -0.76 3.79
N CYS A 116 -5.16 -0.21 3.81
CA CYS A 116 -4.09 -0.70 4.66
C CYS A 116 -4.36 -0.49 6.15
N LEU A 117 -5.04 0.57 6.55
CA LEU A 117 -5.48 0.76 7.93
C LEU A 117 -6.43 -0.36 8.38
N SER A 118 -7.33 -0.83 7.50
CA SER A 118 -8.17 -2.00 7.78
C SER A 118 -7.35 -3.29 7.85
N PHE A 119 -6.40 -3.48 6.93
CA PHE A 119 -5.50 -4.64 6.90
C PHE A 119 -4.63 -4.73 8.16
N LYS A 120 -4.04 -3.61 8.58
CA LYS A 120 -3.18 -3.48 9.76
C LYS A 120 -3.83 -4.05 11.01
N GLY A 121 -5.09 -3.72 11.27
CA GLY A 121 -5.80 -4.21 12.45
C GLY A 121 -5.86 -5.74 12.50
N LEU A 122 -6.14 -6.37 11.35
CA LEU A 122 -6.18 -7.82 11.20
C LEU A 122 -4.79 -8.46 11.30
N ALA A 123 -3.78 -7.83 10.68
CA ALA A 123 -2.40 -8.29 10.73
C ALA A 123 -1.82 -8.23 12.15
N ALA A 124 -2.07 -7.14 12.88
CA ALA A 124 -1.63 -6.97 14.26
C ALA A 124 -2.27 -8.02 15.21
N GLU A 125 -3.57 -8.30 15.05
CA GLU A 125 -4.27 -9.36 15.81
C GLU A 125 -3.61 -10.74 15.64
N LYS A 126 -3.09 -11.02 14.44
CA LYS A 126 -2.45 -12.30 14.10
C LYS A 126 -0.93 -12.30 14.26
N ASN A 127 -0.32 -11.20 14.72
CA ASN A 127 1.13 -10.98 14.70
C ASN A 127 1.75 -11.30 13.33
N LEU A 128 1.03 -11.03 12.23
CA LEU A 128 1.47 -11.29 10.87
C LEU A 128 2.52 -10.26 10.45
N PHE A 129 3.71 -10.71 10.05
CA PHE A 129 4.70 -9.81 9.48
C PHE A 129 4.18 -9.17 8.20
N THR A 130 4.14 -7.84 8.19
CA THR A 130 3.61 -7.06 7.08
C THR A 130 4.58 -5.94 6.74
N LEU A 131 5.02 -5.87 5.49
CA LEU A 131 5.86 -4.80 4.95
C LEU A 131 5.12 -4.11 3.81
N CYS A 132 4.51 -2.95 4.10
CA CYS A 132 3.68 -2.22 3.16
C CYS A 132 4.54 -1.47 2.14
N PRO A 133 4.43 -1.75 0.82
CA PRO A 133 5.25 -1.10 -0.20
C PRO A 133 4.74 0.28 -0.62
N SER A 134 3.48 0.63 -0.35
CA SER A 134 2.82 1.77 -1.00
C SER A 134 1.86 2.57 -0.12
N ALA A 135 1.32 1.98 0.94
CA ALA A 135 0.45 2.70 1.88
C ALA A 135 1.27 3.63 2.76
N THR A 136 1.15 4.94 2.57
CA THR A 136 2.04 5.97 3.14
C THR A 136 1.51 6.64 4.40
N ALA A 137 0.23 6.45 4.77
CA ALA A 137 -0.34 7.06 5.97
C ALA A 137 0.45 6.65 7.23
N ASP A 138 0.79 7.64 8.08
CA ASP A 138 1.59 7.42 9.28
C ASP A 138 0.95 6.40 10.24
N ASP A 139 -0.37 6.35 10.28
CA ASP A 139 -1.11 5.43 11.12
C ASP A 139 -1.00 3.95 10.67
N VAL A 140 -0.42 3.64 9.51
CA VAL A 140 -0.24 2.25 9.02
C VAL A 140 0.70 1.46 9.94
N THR A 141 1.74 2.09 10.46
CA THR A 141 2.73 1.44 11.34
C THR A 141 2.51 1.70 12.82
N LYS A 142 1.64 2.66 13.15
CA LYS A 142 1.40 3.08 14.51
C LYS A 142 0.68 2.00 15.31
N ASP A 143 1.14 1.73 16.54
CA ASP A 143 0.56 0.74 17.45
C ASP A 143 0.45 -0.68 16.83
N ALA A 144 1.40 -1.06 15.94
CA ALA A 144 1.44 -2.36 15.29
C ALA A 144 2.89 -2.87 15.17
N ASP A 145 3.27 -3.77 16.08
CA ASP A 145 4.65 -4.23 16.21
C ASP A 145 5.18 -5.07 15.04
N THR A 146 4.30 -5.60 14.23
CA THR A 146 4.65 -6.48 13.08
C THR A 146 4.37 -5.84 11.72
N VAL A 147 4.02 -4.54 11.70
CA VAL A 147 3.70 -3.82 10.47
C VAL A 147 4.71 -2.71 10.22
N PHE A 148 5.30 -2.73 9.04
CA PHE A 148 6.35 -1.81 8.57
C PHE A 148 5.96 -1.20 7.23
N GLN A 149 6.63 -0.11 6.85
CA GLN A 149 6.50 0.55 5.54
C GLN A 149 7.85 0.55 4.82
N MET A 150 7.84 0.26 3.51
CA MET A 150 8.98 0.44 2.61
C MET A 150 8.99 1.83 1.99
N CYS A 151 7.82 2.45 1.82
CA CYS A 151 7.66 3.80 1.29
C CYS A 151 7.86 4.90 2.35
N PHE A 152 8.04 6.14 1.91
CA PHE A 152 8.06 7.29 2.81
C PHE A 152 6.63 7.62 3.33
N SER A 153 6.55 8.27 4.50
CA SER A 153 5.25 8.55 5.13
C SER A 153 4.57 9.81 4.57
N ASP A 154 3.26 9.93 4.82
CA ASP A 154 2.47 11.13 4.48
C ASP A 154 3.03 12.38 5.15
N SER A 155 3.43 12.28 6.42
CA SER A 155 4.03 13.38 7.15
C SER A 155 5.36 13.83 6.53
N ASN A 156 6.16 12.90 6.03
CA ASN A 156 7.38 13.22 5.30
C ASN A 156 7.04 13.92 3.97
N GLN A 157 6.12 13.38 3.18
CA GLN A 157 5.73 13.97 1.89
C GLN A 157 5.23 15.41 2.05
N GLY A 158 4.29 15.65 2.96
CA GLY A 158 3.73 16.98 3.19
C GLY A 158 4.78 17.98 3.67
N THR A 159 5.61 17.58 4.64
CA THR A 159 6.67 18.42 5.19
C THR A 159 7.75 18.74 4.15
N VAL A 160 8.22 17.73 3.39
CA VAL A 160 9.23 17.90 2.35
C VAL A 160 8.71 18.77 1.20
N ALA A 161 7.46 18.56 0.76
CA ALA A 161 6.84 19.41 -0.25
C ALA A 161 6.85 20.89 0.19
N ALA A 162 6.41 21.18 1.43
CA ALA A 162 6.42 22.54 1.94
C ALA A 162 7.85 23.10 2.06
N GLN A 163 8.75 22.42 2.75
CA GLN A 163 10.07 22.95 3.13
C GLN A 163 11.06 22.96 1.97
N GLN A 164 11.04 21.96 1.09
CA GLN A 164 12.05 21.80 0.04
C GLN A 164 11.59 22.33 -1.32
N TYR A 165 10.30 22.68 -1.46
CA TYR A 165 9.79 23.21 -2.71
C TYR A 165 8.97 24.51 -2.50
N PHE A 166 7.84 24.48 -1.80
CA PHE A 166 6.92 25.60 -1.73
C PHE A 166 7.45 26.79 -0.93
N ASN A 167 8.23 26.59 0.11
CA ASN A 167 8.86 27.63 0.91
C ASN A 167 10.18 28.16 0.31
N THR A 168 10.68 27.56 -0.79
CA THR A 168 11.95 27.92 -1.43
C THR A 168 11.75 28.83 -2.65
N ASP A 169 12.83 29.36 -3.22
CA ASP A 169 12.79 30.17 -4.43
C ASP A 169 12.33 29.41 -5.70
N ALA A 170 12.13 28.09 -5.62
CA ALA A 170 11.49 27.31 -6.67
C ALA A 170 10.06 27.76 -6.96
N VAL A 171 9.38 28.36 -5.95
CA VAL A 171 8.09 29.02 -6.08
C VAL A 171 8.29 30.52 -5.83
N PRO A 172 8.01 31.41 -6.79
CA PRO A 172 8.21 32.85 -6.64
C PRO A 172 7.38 33.44 -5.49
N ALA A 173 7.95 34.38 -4.76
CA ALA A 173 7.22 35.14 -3.72
C ALA A 173 6.04 35.88 -4.32
N GLY A 174 4.94 36.01 -3.57
CA GLY A 174 3.71 36.64 -4.02
C GLY A 174 2.83 35.79 -4.94
N THR A 175 3.24 34.51 -5.18
CA THR A 175 2.44 33.53 -5.92
C THR A 175 1.09 33.27 -5.27
N LYS A 176 0.06 32.98 -6.05
CA LYS A 176 -1.21 32.44 -5.58
C LYS A 176 -1.15 30.91 -5.58
N LEU A 177 -1.25 30.32 -4.40
CA LEU A 177 -1.22 28.87 -4.19
C LEU A 177 -2.64 28.31 -4.12
N GLY A 178 -2.91 27.28 -4.91
CA GLY A 178 -4.12 26.44 -4.82
C GLY A 178 -3.82 25.11 -4.15
N ILE A 179 -4.69 24.67 -3.26
CA ILE A 179 -4.58 23.34 -2.63
C ILE A 179 -5.84 22.55 -2.92
N LEU A 180 -5.69 21.34 -3.51
CA LEU A 180 -6.76 20.39 -3.77
C LEU A 180 -6.49 19.08 -3.03
N TYR A 181 -7.42 18.64 -2.18
CA TYR A 181 -7.27 17.39 -1.43
C TYR A 181 -8.57 16.62 -1.30
N CYS A 182 -8.49 15.32 -0.99
CA CYS A 182 -9.64 14.48 -0.66
C CYS A 182 -9.85 14.46 0.86
N SER A 183 -10.98 15.02 1.34
CA SER A 183 -11.19 15.25 2.77
C SER A 183 -11.58 13.99 3.57
N ASN A 184 -11.92 12.88 2.90
CA ASN A 184 -12.25 11.60 3.51
C ASN A 184 -11.34 10.45 3.10
N ASP A 185 -10.16 10.75 2.59
CA ASP A 185 -9.11 9.80 2.27
C ASP A 185 -7.92 9.99 3.22
N ALA A 186 -7.45 8.90 3.85
CA ALA A 186 -6.40 8.96 4.87
C ALA A 186 -5.08 9.49 4.30
N TYR A 187 -4.68 9.04 3.11
CA TYR A 187 -3.51 9.47 2.36
C TYR A 187 -3.56 10.98 2.08
N SER A 188 -4.59 11.40 1.35
CA SER A 188 -4.71 12.78 0.89
C SER A 188 -4.79 13.79 2.04
N LYS A 189 -5.57 13.44 3.08
CA LYS A 189 -5.76 14.28 4.26
C LYS A 189 -4.49 14.34 5.13
N GLY A 190 -3.78 13.23 5.30
CA GLY A 190 -2.54 13.17 6.07
C GLY A 190 -1.46 14.07 5.48
N ILE A 191 -1.23 13.98 4.16
CA ILE A 191 -0.27 14.85 3.47
C ILE A 191 -0.70 16.32 3.51
N TYR A 192 -1.99 16.60 3.27
CA TYR A 192 -2.51 17.97 3.34
C TYR A 192 -2.26 18.60 4.70
N ASP A 193 -2.55 17.91 5.79
CA ASP A 193 -2.41 18.44 7.15
C ASP A 193 -0.96 18.78 7.49
N THR A 194 -0.01 17.90 7.14
CA THR A 194 1.42 18.13 7.42
C THR A 194 2.02 19.16 6.48
N PHE A 195 1.61 19.21 5.22
CA PHE A 195 1.98 20.29 4.30
C PHE A 195 1.53 21.65 4.84
N LYS A 196 0.27 21.75 5.24
CA LYS A 196 -0.30 22.99 5.76
C LYS A 196 0.39 23.47 7.05
N ALA A 197 0.74 22.53 7.92
CA ALA A 197 1.47 22.84 9.15
C ALA A 197 2.90 23.34 8.90
N ALA A 198 3.54 22.89 7.81
CA ALA A 198 4.91 23.26 7.46
C ALA A 198 5.01 24.43 6.46
N LEU A 199 3.90 24.86 5.86
CA LEU A 199 3.86 25.90 4.84
C LEU A 199 4.07 27.29 5.45
N ASP A 200 5.03 28.05 4.90
CA ASP A 200 5.15 29.50 5.18
C ASP A 200 4.16 30.28 4.31
N THR A 201 2.97 30.55 4.86
CA THR A 201 1.92 31.25 4.15
C THR A 201 2.26 32.71 3.82
N SER A 202 3.21 33.33 4.53
CA SER A 202 3.62 34.72 4.29
C SER A 202 4.29 34.95 2.94
N LYS A 203 4.78 33.87 2.32
CA LYS A 203 5.40 33.86 0.99
C LYS A 203 4.39 34.07 -0.14
N PHE A 204 3.12 33.75 0.10
CA PHE A 204 2.07 33.73 -0.91
C PHE A 204 1.19 35.00 -0.80
N SER A 205 0.74 35.55 -1.94
CA SER A 205 -0.26 36.63 -1.94
C SER A 205 -1.65 36.10 -1.59
N GLU A 206 -1.91 34.82 -1.85
CA GLU A 206 -3.16 34.14 -1.55
C GLU A 206 -2.91 32.62 -1.44
N VAL A 207 -3.55 31.96 -0.49
CA VAL A 207 -3.64 30.50 -0.39
C VAL A 207 -5.11 30.12 -0.45
N SER A 208 -5.53 29.55 -1.57
CA SER A 208 -6.91 29.08 -1.80
C SER A 208 -6.97 27.56 -1.66
N GLU A 209 -7.95 27.08 -0.91
CA GLU A 209 -8.09 25.65 -0.62
C GLU A 209 -9.47 25.13 -1.03
N THR A 210 -9.51 23.94 -1.58
CA THR A 210 -10.76 23.24 -1.85
C THR A 210 -10.56 21.74 -1.68
N SER A 211 -11.66 21.04 -1.40
CA SER A 211 -11.63 19.58 -1.26
C SER A 211 -12.75 18.92 -2.06
N PHE A 212 -12.59 17.62 -2.21
CA PHE A 212 -13.65 16.73 -2.64
C PHE A 212 -13.77 15.56 -1.66
N ARG A 213 -14.72 14.68 -1.91
CA ARG A 213 -14.92 13.44 -1.15
C ARG A 213 -15.09 12.27 -2.11
N ASN A 214 -14.51 11.15 -1.77
CA ASN A 214 -14.85 9.88 -2.41
C ASN A 214 -16.26 9.45 -1.96
N ASP A 215 -16.94 8.70 -2.82
CA ASP A 215 -18.21 8.06 -2.48
C ASP A 215 -18.03 6.92 -1.44
N ALA A 216 -19.12 6.26 -1.05
CA ALA A 216 -19.10 5.17 -0.08
C ALA A 216 -18.32 3.93 -0.56
N SER A 217 -18.07 3.81 -1.86
CA SER A 217 -17.27 2.75 -2.47
C SER A 217 -15.80 3.15 -2.70
N GLY A 218 -15.41 4.35 -2.26
CA GLY A 218 -14.04 4.86 -2.41
C GLY A 218 -13.75 5.50 -3.77
N ASN A 219 -14.75 5.68 -4.65
CA ASN A 219 -14.53 6.28 -5.96
C ASN A 219 -14.48 7.82 -5.86
N PRO A 220 -13.54 8.48 -6.57
CA PRO A 220 -13.51 9.93 -6.68
C PRO A 220 -14.66 10.46 -7.55
N PRO A 221 -15.03 11.75 -7.40
CA PRO A 221 -16.01 12.36 -8.26
C PRO A 221 -15.53 12.41 -9.71
N THR A 222 -16.48 12.33 -10.64
CA THR A 222 -16.23 12.43 -12.09
C THR A 222 -16.27 13.87 -12.61
N ASP A 223 -16.55 14.84 -11.76
CA ASP A 223 -16.61 16.28 -12.06
C ASP A 223 -15.89 17.08 -10.97
N MET A 224 -15.00 17.98 -11.39
CA MET A 224 -14.21 18.88 -10.53
C MET A 224 -14.42 20.36 -10.90
N ASN A 225 -15.48 20.71 -11.62
CA ASN A 225 -15.72 22.10 -12.05
C ASN A 225 -15.81 23.09 -10.87
N SER A 226 -16.43 22.70 -9.76
CA SER A 226 -16.52 23.55 -8.55
C SER A 226 -15.13 23.82 -7.95
N GLN A 227 -14.27 22.80 -7.90
CA GLN A 227 -12.91 22.92 -7.40
C GLN A 227 -12.06 23.79 -8.33
N VAL A 228 -12.23 23.65 -9.63
CA VAL A 228 -11.57 24.49 -10.63
C VAL A 228 -12.00 25.94 -10.48
N GLU A 229 -13.29 26.25 -10.33
CA GLU A 229 -13.78 27.63 -10.14
C GLU A 229 -13.17 28.29 -8.89
N THR A 230 -12.99 27.52 -7.81
CA THR A 230 -12.34 28.00 -6.58
C THR A 230 -10.86 28.33 -6.81
N LEU A 231 -10.15 27.50 -7.59
CA LEU A 231 -8.71 27.60 -7.74
C LEU A 231 -8.23 28.25 -9.04
N LYS A 232 -9.10 28.65 -9.96
CA LYS A 232 -8.74 29.08 -11.32
C LYS A 232 -7.76 30.26 -11.40
N ASN A 233 -7.66 31.06 -10.35
CA ASN A 233 -6.76 32.22 -10.30
C ASN A 233 -5.39 31.88 -9.69
N CYS A 234 -5.15 30.65 -9.27
CA CYS A 234 -3.88 30.20 -8.74
C CYS A 234 -2.92 29.84 -9.88
N SER A 235 -1.61 29.97 -9.61
CA SER A 235 -0.54 29.65 -10.56
C SER A 235 0.33 28.48 -10.11
N TYR A 236 0.29 28.11 -8.83
CA TYR A 236 0.90 26.89 -8.30
C TYR A 236 -0.14 26.11 -7.53
N PHE A 237 -0.10 24.80 -7.70
CA PHE A 237 -1.09 23.89 -7.11
C PHE A 237 -0.38 22.78 -6.35
N PHE A 238 -0.75 22.59 -5.08
CA PHE A 238 -0.40 21.41 -4.33
C PHE A 238 -1.59 20.44 -4.33
N MET A 239 -1.37 19.24 -4.83
CA MET A 239 -2.44 18.28 -5.09
C MET A 239 -2.07 16.89 -4.54
N PRO A 240 -2.13 16.68 -3.21
CA PRO A 240 -1.88 15.36 -2.61
C PRO A 240 -3.10 14.44 -2.84
N VAL A 241 -3.30 14.02 -4.06
CA VAL A 241 -4.42 13.18 -4.49
C VAL A 241 -3.93 12.08 -5.43
N TYR A 242 -4.71 11.03 -5.61
CA TYR A 242 -4.41 9.97 -6.57
C TYR A 242 -4.52 10.47 -8.02
N TYR A 243 -3.92 9.73 -8.96
CA TYR A 243 -3.87 10.13 -10.38
C TYR A 243 -5.26 10.36 -11.01
N THR A 244 -6.27 9.55 -10.68
CA THR A 244 -7.61 9.68 -11.27
C THR A 244 -8.29 11.02 -10.94
N PRO A 245 -8.44 11.44 -9.67
CA PRO A 245 -8.97 12.76 -9.37
C PRO A 245 -8.06 13.91 -9.85
N ALA A 246 -6.73 13.72 -9.90
CA ALA A 246 -5.83 14.71 -10.48
C ALA A 246 -6.13 14.95 -11.95
N VAL A 247 -6.28 13.89 -12.76
CA VAL A 247 -6.66 13.97 -14.17
C VAL A 247 -8.04 14.59 -14.33
N THR A 248 -9.02 14.22 -13.52
CA THR A 248 -10.37 14.81 -13.54
C THR A 248 -10.31 16.32 -13.34
N PHE A 249 -9.48 16.79 -12.39
CA PHE A 249 -9.26 18.21 -12.16
C PHE A 249 -8.57 18.87 -13.37
N MET A 250 -7.49 18.29 -13.90
CA MET A 250 -6.74 18.83 -15.03
C MET A 250 -7.61 18.95 -16.28
N LEU A 251 -8.48 17.98 -16.56
CA LEU A 251 -9.42 18.03 -17.69
C LEU A 251 -10.47 19.12 -17.50
N ALA A 252 -11.04 19.28 -16.29
CA ALA A 252 -12.00 20.34 -15.99
C ALA A 252 -11.35 21.73 -16.01
N ALA A 253 -10.05 21.84 -15.76
CA ALA A 253 -9.25 23.05 -15.72
C ALA A 253 -8.79 23.53 -17.09
N LYS A 254 -8.92 22.70 -18.14
CA LYS A 254 -8.47 23.03 -19.50
C LYS A 254 -9.06 24.34 -19.99
N GLY A 255 -8.18 25.30 -20.36
CA GLY A 255 -8.58 26.63 -20.82
C GLY A 255 -9.10 27.58 -19.74
N LYS A 256 -9.14 27.15 -18.47
CA LYS A 256 -9.58 27.99 -17.34
C LYS A 256 -8.41 28.39 -16.41
N ILE A 257 -7.38 27.57 -16.34
CA ILE A 257 -6.15 27.81 -15.57
C ILE A 257 -5.04 28.22 -16.55
N ALA A 258 -4.19 29.17 -16.14
CA ALA A 258 -3.08 29.68 -16.95
C ALA A 258 -2.16 28.55 -17.42
N SER A 259 -1.63 28.69 -18.65
CA SER A 259 -0.81 27.63 -19.28
C SER A 259 0.58 27.47 -18.65
N ASP A 260 1.05 28.49 -17.93
CA ASP A 260 2.33 28.50 -17.20
C ASP A 260 2.19 28.08 -15.74
N ALA A 261 1.00 27.68 -15.30
CA ALA A 261 0.77 27.17 -13.95
C ALA A 261 1.51 25.83 -13.71
N VAL A 262 1.67 25.48 -12.45
CA VAL A 262 2.38 24.28 -12.02
C VAL A 262 1.47 23.41 -11.17
N TYR A 263 1.24 22.18 -11.58
CA TYR A 263 0.62 21.14 -10.77
C TYR A 263 1.71 20.31 -10.07
N PHE A 264 1.69 20.29 -8.75
CA PHE A 264 2.64 19.55 -7.93
C PHE A 264 1.88 18.53 -7.10
N GLY A 265 2.12 17.25 -7.40
CA GLY A 265 1.55 16.10 -6.69
C GLY A 265 2.54 15.44 -5.74
N CYS A 266 2.05 14.43 -5.07
CA CYS A 266 2.83 13.50 -4.26
C CYS A 266 2.94 12.16 -4.99
N ASP A 267 3.35 11.10 -4.32
CA ASP A 267 3.51 9.76 -4.92
C ASP A 267 2.24 9.23 -5.61
N GLY A 268 1.06 9.66 -5.17
CA GLY A 268 -0.22 9.35 -5.83
C GLY A 268 -0.38 9.89 -7.25
N PHE A 269 0.55 10.72 -7.76
CA PHE A 269 0.58 11.10 -9.17
C PHE A 269 1.28 10.06 -10.04
N ASP A 270 2.01 9.12 -9.46
CA ASP A 270 2.76 8.15 -10.26
C ASP A 270 1.83 7.26 -11.10
N GLY A 271 2.15 7.14 -12.37
CA GLY A 271 1.31 6.48 -13.36
C GLY A 271 0.27 7.39 -14.02
N ILE A 272 0.23 8.70 -13.71
CA ILE A 272 -0.71 9.66 -14.30
C ILE A 272 -0.63 9.71 -15.83
N ASP A 273 0.54 9.42 -16.38
CA ASP A 273 0.84 9.43 -17.81
C ASP A 273 0.27 8.23 -18.57
N THR A 274 -0.02 7.12 -17.88
CA THR A 274 -0.37 5.85 -18.52
C THR A 274 -1.62 5.19 -17.97
N SER A 275 -2.15 5.65 -16.83
CA SER A 275 -3.15 4.91 -16.05
C SER A 275 -4.59 5.34 -16.32
N VAL A 276 -4.81 6.52 -16.89
CA VAL A 276 -6.16 7.02 -17.19
C VAL A 276 -6.42 6.89 -18.70
N LYS A 277 -7.44 6.09 -19.04
CA LYS A 277 -7.84 5.91 -20.43
C LYS A 277 -8.22 7.26 -21.07
N ASP A 278 -7.82 7.44 -22.32
CA ASP A 278 -8.10 8.62 -23.12
C ASP A 278 -7.52 9.94 -22.55
N PHE A 279 -6.59 9.87 -21.60
CA PHE A 279 -5.81 11.00 -21.12
C PHE A 279 -4.37 10.90 -21.60
N ASP A 280 -3.88 11.99 -22.19
CA ASP A 280 -2.49 12.16 -22.58
C ASP A 280 -1.90 13.35 -21.84
N ILE A 281 -0.96 13.08 -20.93
CA ILE A 281 -0.28 14.09 -20.11
C ILE A 281 0.44 15.14 -20.96
N HIS A 282 0.90 14.78 -22.18
CA HIS A 282 1.55 15.70 -23.11
C HIS A 282 0.60 16.75 -23.70
N THR A 283 -0.71 16.57 -23.55
CA THR A 283 -1.71 17.59 -23.92
C THR A 283 -1.96 18.63 -22.82
N VAL A 284 -1.45 18.39 -21.62
CA VAL A 284 -1.50 19.36 -20.50
C VAL A 284 -0.43 20.42 -20.73
N THR A 285 -0.85 21.69 -20.80
CA THR A 285 0.07 22.81 -21.07
C THR A 285 0.83 23.25 -19.82
N GLN A 286 0.27 22.98 -18.64
CA GLN A 286 0.87 23.24 -17.33
C GLN A 286 2.01 22.27 -17.05
N ARG A 287 2.99 22.73 -16.28
CA ARG A 287 4.03 21.83 -15.79
C ARG A 287 3.46 20.90 -14.72
N VAL A 288 3.68 19.60 -14.85
CA VAL A 288 3.31 18.60 -13.86
C VAL A 288 4.59 18.08 -13.20
N SER A 289 4.62 18.06 -11.87
CA SER A 289 5.72 17.58 -11.04
C SER A 289 5.17 16.77 -9.88
N MET A 290 5.97 15.86 -9.31
CA MET A 290 5.56 15.06 -8.16
C MET A 290 6.75 14.71 -7.27
N LEU A 291 6.47 14.37 -6.02
CA LEU A 291 7.41 13.65 -5.15
C LEU A 291 7.44 12.17 -5.53
N SER A 292 8.61 11.58 -5.52
CA SER A 292 8.80 10.15 -5.74
C SER A 292 10.03 9.68 -4.96
N HIS A 293 9.99 8.45 -4.46
CA HIS A 293 11.13 7.78 -3.83
C HIS A 293 11.83 6.78 -4.77
N PHE A 294 11.48 6.80 -6.05
CA PHE A 294 12.09 5.96 -7.07
C PHE A 294 12.18 6.72 -8.40
N PHE A 295 13.33 6.63 -9.05
CA PHE A 295 13.53 7.21 -10.37
C PHE A 295 14.04 6.15 -11.35
N SER A 296 13.16 5.72 -12.26
CA SER A 296 13.45 4.68 -13.26
C SER A 296 14.58 5.05 -14.24
N GLY A 297 14.93 6.33 -14.33
CA GLY A 297 16.04 6.87 -15.13
C GLY A 297 17.37 6.97 -14.36
N SER A 298 17.45 6.50 -13.12
CA SER A 298 18.72 6.46 -12.35
C SER A 298 19.79 5.66 -13.08
N SER A 299 21.05 6.10 -13.00
CA SER A 299 22.19 5.37 -13.55
C SER A 299 22.70 4.23 -12.64
N ASP A 300 22.11 4.04 -11.48
CA ASP A 300 22.45 2.93 -10.58
C ASP A 300 22.20 1.58 -11.24
N GLU A 301 23.17 0.66 -11.13
CA GLU A 301 23.13 -0.63 -11.82
C GLU A 301 21.98 -1.53 -11.32
N LYS A 302 21.62 -1.47 -10.01
CA LYS A 302 20.50 -2.25 -9.46
C LYS A 302 19.19 -1.73 -10.03
N VAL A 303 19.02 -0.41 -10.08
CA VAL A 303 17.83 0.23 -10.66
C VAL A 303 17.70 -0.15 -12.13
N GLN A 304 18.77 -0.03 -12.92
CA GLN A 304 18.74 -0.36 -14.35
C GLN A 304 18.47 -1.84 -14.62
N SER A 305 19.01 -2.74 -13.77
CA SER A 305 18.74 -4.18 -13.86
C SER A 305 17.26 -4.47 -13.61
N PHE A 306 16.68 -3.92 -12.53
CA PHE A 306 15.25 -4.04 -12.22
C PHE A 306 14.37 -3.47 -13.33
N VAL A 307 14.64 -2.24 -13.78
CA VAL A 307 13.88 -1.58 -14.85
C VAL A 307 13.92 -2.41 -16.14
N THR A 308 15.08 -2.98 -16.48
CA THR A 308 15.24 -3.83 -17.67
C THR A 308 14.44 -5.13 -17.53
N ALA A 309 14.55 -5.82 -16.39
CA ALA A 309 13.82 -7.05 -16.13
C ALA A 309 12.29 -6.82 -16.16
N TYR A 310 11.83 -5.74 -15.51
CA TYR A 310 10.42 -5.36 -15.50
C TYR A 310 9.90 -5.04 -16.90
N LYS A 311 10.63 -4.23 -17.69
CA LYS A 311 10.27 -3.90 -19.07
C LYS A 311 10.20 -5.14 -19.97
N ASN A 312 11.18 -6.03 -19.84
CA ASN A 312 11.20 -7.26 -20.63
C ASN A 312 10.00 -8.16 -20.35
N LYS A 313 9.55 -8.20 -19.08
CA LYS A 313 8.44 -9.05 -18.67
C LYS A 313 7.06 -8.42 -18.94
N TYR A 314 6.90 -7.13 -18.68
CA TYR A 314 5.59 -6.48 -18.66
C TYR A 314 5.39 -5.44 -19.77
N GLY A 315 6.42 -5.13 -20.56
CA GLY A 315 6.34 -4.20 -21.68
C GLY A 315 6.17 -2.72 -21.29
N SER A 316 6.34 -2.37 -20.02
CA SER A 316 6.15 -1.00 -19.51
C SER A 316 7.25 -0.62 -18.53
N THR A 317 7.49 0.68 -18.34
CA THR A 317 8.38 1.18 -17.30
C THR A 317 7.75 0.98 -15.93
N PRO A 318 8.49 0.51 -14.91
CA PRO A 318 7.96 0.39 -13.56
C PRO A 318 7.74 1.78 -12.94
N ILE A 319 6.65 1.94 -12.20
CA ILE A 319 6.41 3.06 -11.29
C ILE A 319 6.96 2.72 -9.90
N GLN A 320 7.04 3.71 -9.00
CA GLN A 320 7.64 3.55 -7.68
C GLN A 320 7.03 2.41 -6.85
N PHE A 321 5.74 2.15 -6.97
CA PHE A 321 5.07 1.08 -6.21
C PHE A 321 5.50 -0.33 -6.65
N ALA A 322 5.90 -0.50 -7.91
CA ALA A 322 6.51 -1.74 -8.37
C ALA A 322 7.91 -1.93 -7.77
N ALA A 323 8.71 -0.85 -7.71
CA ALA A 323 10.03 -0.88 -7.12
C ALA A 323 9.98 -1.19 -5.62
N SER A 324 9.08 -0.53 -4.87
CA SER A 324 8.91 -0.79 -3.44
C SER A 324 8.40 -2.19 -3.13
N ALA A 325 7.51 -2.74 -3.96
CA ALA A 325 7.03 -4.11 -3.79
C ALA A 325 8.14 -5.15 -4.08
N TYR A 326 8.94 -4.90 -5.11
CA TYR A 326 10.12 -5.69 -5.42
C TYR A 326 11.10 -5.69 -4.24
N ASP A 327 11.44 -4.51 -3.72
CA ASP A 327 12.31 -4.36 -2.56
C ASP A 327 11.72 -4.99 -1.29
N SER A 328 10.42 -4.90 -1.08
CA SER A 328 9.76 -5.50 0.08
C SER A 328 9.91 -7.01 0.10
N VAL A 329 9.78 -7.68 -1.04
CA VAL A 329 9.98 -9.14 -1.14
C VAL A 329 11.45 -9.51 -0.90
N TYR A 330 12.39 -8.75 -1.46
CA TYR A 330 13.83 -8.97 -1.20
C TYR A 330 14.21 -8.69 0.25
N ALA A 331 13.63 -7.66 0.88
CA ALA A 331 13.86 -7.38 2.29
C ALA A 331 13.34 -8.53 3.20
N MET A 332 12.19 -9.10 2.87
CA MET A 332 11.70 -10.31 3.56
C MET A 332 12.63 -11.51 3.36
N TYR A 333 13.13 -11.72 2.15
CA TYR A 333 14.10 -12.77 1.85
C TYR A 333 15.38 -12.61 2.69
N GLU A 334 15.98 -11.43 2.72
CA GLU A 334 17.18 -11.15 3.52
C GLU A 334 16.91 -11.27 5.02
N ALA A 335 15.73 -10.88 5.51
CA ALA A 335 15.37 -11.04 6.91
C ALA A 335 15.23 -12.51 7.31
N VAL A 336 14.61 -13.36 6.49
CA VAL A 336 14.54 -14.81 6.73
C VAL A 336 15.95 -15.43 6.72
N LYS A 337 16.81 -15.02 5.79
CA LYS A 337 18.20 -15.44 5.71
C LYS A 337 19.00 -15.06 6.96
N THR A 338 18.86 -13.80 7.41
CA THR A 338 19.49 -13.30 8.63
C THR A 338 19.03 -14.10 9.84
N ALA A 339 17.73 -14.28 10.02
CA ALA A 339 17.19 -15.04 11.15
C ALA A 339 17.72 -16.48 11.18
N ARG A 340 17.82 -17.17 10.03
CA ARG A 340 18.43 -18.51 9.94
C ARG A 340 19.91 -18.48 10.29
N ALA A 341 20.66 -17.47 9.87
CA ALA A 341 22.07 -17.32 10.21
C ALA A 341 22.29 -17.07 11.69
N GLU A 342 21.32 -16.46 12.39
CA GLU A 342 21.29 -16.29 13.84
C GLU A 342 20.82 -17.56 14.59
N GLY A 343 20.58 -18.66 13.90
CA GLY A 343 20.17 -19.94 14.49
C GLY A 343 18.69 -20.07 14.81
N LYS A 344 17.83 -19.17 14.25
CA LYS A 344 16.37 -19.33 14.38
C LYS A 344 15.89 -20.48 13.47
N GLU A 345 15.09 -21.37 14.00
CA GLU A 345 14.53 -22.50 13.24
C GLU A 345 13.32 -22.07 12.40
N ILE A 346 13.57 -21.41 11.26
CA ILE A 346 12.54 -20.96 10.32
C ILE A 346 12.43 -21.91 9.13
N SER A 347 11.21 -22.40 8.90
CA SER A 347 10.85 -23.28 7.79
C SER A 347 9.53 -22.84 7.13
N TYR A 348 9.15 -23.49 6.04
CA TYR A 348 7.85 -23.25 5.39
C TYR A 348 6.64 -23.65 6.24
N THR A 349 6.86 -24.36 7.35
CA THR A 349 5.81 -24.77 8.30
C THR A 349 5.80 -23.92 9.56
N THR A 350 6.69 -22.93 9.67
CA THR A 350 6.68 -21.99 10.80
C THR A 350 5.37 -21.19 10.80
N ALA A 351 4.70 -21.14 11.94
CA ALA A 351 3.43 -20.44 12.05
C ALA A 351 3.59 -18.93 11.77
N ALA A 352 2.58 -18.31 11.18
CA ALA A 352 2.63 -16.92 10.76
C ALA A 352 2.95 -15.95 11.91
N ASP A 353 2.39 -16.19 13.10
CA ASP A 353 2.61 -15.38 14.29
C ASP A 353 4.04 -15.53 14.88
N GLU A 354 4.62 -16.70 14.80
CA GLU A 354 6.01 -16.96 15.20
C GLU A 354 6.99 -16.31 14.21
N LEU A 355 6.75 -16.51 12.91
CA LEU A 355 7.52 -15.87 11.85
C LEU A 355 7.41 -14.35 11.95
N GLY A 356 6.21 -13.84 12.22
CA GLY A 356 5.95 -12.42 12.39
C GLY A 356 6.76 -11.79 13.52
N ARG A 357 6.78 -12.40 14.70
CA ARG A 357 7.60 -11.93 15.81
C ARG A 357 9.09 -11.98 15.48
N THR A 358 9.57 -13.09 14.93
CA THR A 358 10.99 -13.26 14.60
C THR A 358 11.47 -12.22 13.58
N LEU A 359 10.75 -12.03 12.48
CA LEU A 359 11.16 -11.05 11.46
C LEU A 359 11.02 -9.61 11.95
N SER A 360 10.07 -9.32 12.84
CA SER A 360 9.94 -7.99 13.43
C SER A 360 11.13 -7.67 14.37
N GLU A 361 11.66 -8.66 15.07
CA GLU A 361 12.92 -8.51 15.84
C GLU A 361 14.09 -8.18 14.90
N ILE A 362 14.22 -8.91 13.78
CA ILE A 362 15.27 -8.65 12.78
C ILE A 362 15.15 -7.22 12.22
N PHE A 363 13.95 -6.81 11.77
CA PHE A 363 13.73 -5.48 11.19
C PHE A 363 13.98 -4.32 12.17
N ARG A 364 13.88 -4.55 13.46
CA ARG A 364 14.20 -3.57 14.53
C ARG A 364 15.65 -3.65 15.01
N SER A 365 16.40 -4.65 14.58
CA SER A 365 17.79 -4.80 14.93
C SER A 365 18.64 -3.69 14.28
N GLU A 366 19.55 -3.10 15.02
CA GLU A 366 20.53 -2.13 14.51
C GLU A 366 21.51 -2.74 13.50
N THR A 367 21.59 -4.08 13.44
CA THR A 367 22.52 -4.82 12.57
C THR A 367 21.90 -5.22 11.25
N PHE A 368 20.55 -5.22 11.13
CA PHE A 368 19.87 -5.52 9.88
C PHE A 368 19.81 -4.26 8.99
N THR A 369 20.40 -4.38 7.83
CA THR A 369 20.36 -3.33 6.81
C THR A 369 19.92 -3.93 5.48
N PHE A 370 19.07 -3.22 4.78
CA PHE A 370 18.62 -3.57 3.44
C PHE A 370 18.93 -2.42 2.47
N SER A 371 19.43 -2.75 1.29
CA SER A 371 19.68 -1.80 0.20
C SER A 371 19.10 -2.37 -1.10
N GLY A 372 17.99 -1.83 -1.52
CA GLY A 372 17.26 -2.20 -2.73
C GLY A 372 17.36 -1.16 -3.84
N VAL A 373 16.41 -1.22 -4.77
CA VAL A 373 16.32 -0.29 -5.91
C VAL A 373 15.70 1.06 -5.52
N THR A 374 14.92 1.11 -4.43
CA THR A 374 14.34 2.36 -3.90
C THR A 374 15.29 3.12 -2.99
N THR A 375 16.39 2.49 -2.54
CA THR A 375 17.40 3.10 -1.67
C THR A 375 18.67 3.50 -2.42
N ALA A 376 18.72 3.27 -3.72
CA ALA A 376 19.86 3.54 -4.59
C ALA A 376 19.80 4.94 -5.26
N GLY A 377 18.98 5.86 -4.74
CA GLY A 377 18.76 7.20 -5.28
C GLY A 377 19.19 8.33 -4.36
#